data_1d2d434013b3ba04daa7cc14e7f2696f
#
_entry.id   1d2d434013b3ba04daa7cc14e7f2696f
#
_cell.length_a   1.000
_cell.length_b   1.000
_cell.length_c   1.000
_cell.angle_alpha   90.00
_cell.angle_beta   90.00
_cell.angle_gamma   90.00
#
_symmetry.space_group_name_H-M   'P 1'
#
loop_
_entity.id
_entity.type
_entity.pdbx_description
1 polymer ?
#
loop_
_entity_poly.entity_id
_entity_poly.type
_entity_poly.pdbx_seq_one_letter_code
_entity_poly.pdbx_strand_id
1 'polypeptide(L)' 'MPYITSVERVGMKKGLLKGIELGLEVKFGAEGLKLLPEIRALGDLKVIEEVLQAIKTATTPEQVRQIWCGSPK' A
#
# COMPACT_ATOMS: atom_id res chain seq x y z
N MET A 1 2.75 -28.54 1.92
CA MET A 1 3.06 -27.22 1.47
C MET A 1 1.95 -26.27 1.83
N PRO A 2 2.30 -25.28 2.58
CA PRO A 2 1.24 -24.37 2.95
C PRO A 2 0.91 -23.48 1.78
N TYR A 3 -0.33 -23.23 1.62
CA TYR A 3 -0.76 -22.24 0.68
C TYR A 3 -1.74 -21.36 1.41
N ILE A 4 -1.88 -20.14 0.89
CA ILE A 4 -2.70 -19.14 1.54
C ILE A 4 -4.14 -19.32 1.11
N THR A 5 -5.01 -19.53 2.07
CA THR A 5 -6.44 -19.62 1.78
C THR A 5 -6.99 -18.24 1.51
N SER A 6 -8.20 -18.18 0.98
CA SER A 6 -8.83 -16.89 0.73
C SER A 6 -8.93 -16.07 2.00
N VAL A 7 -9.26 -16.71 3.11
CA VAL A 7 -9.39 -16.01 4.38
C VAL A 7 -8.06 -15.41 4.81
N GLU A 8 -6.99 -16.18 4.66
CA GLU A 8 -5.67 -15.68 5.04
C GLU A 8 -5.25 -14.52 4.15
N ARG A 9 -5.56 -14.60 2.86
CA ARG A 9 -5.20 -13.51 1.96
C ARG A 9 -5.93 -12.23 2.32
N VAL A 10 -7.20 -12.33 2.66
CA VAL A 10 -7.97 -11.15 3.09
C VAL A 10 -7.38 -10.57 4.35
N GLY A 11 -7.00 -11.43 5.31
CA GLY A 11 -6.39 -10.97 6.53
C GLY A 11 -5.05 -10.29 6.28
N MET A 12 -4.23 -10.85 5.40
CA MET A 12 -2.95 -10.24 5.06
C MET A 12 -3.15 -8.88 4.42
N LYS A 13 -4.11 -8.78 3.51
CA LYS A 13 -4.38 -7.51 2.85
C LYS A 13 -4.82 -6.45 3.86
N LYS A 14 -5.68 -6.83 4.78
CA LYS A 14 -6.13 -5.89 5.81
C LYS A 14 -4.97 -5.44 6.67
N GLY A 15 -4.09 -6.35 7.05
CA GLY A 15 -2.94 -5.99 7.86
C GLY A 15 -2.01 -5.05 7.14
N LEU A 16 -1.75 -5.33 5.86
CA LEU A 16 -0.90 -4.46 5.06
C LEU A 16 -1.52 -3.08 4.91
N LEU A 17 -2.82 -3.03 4.65
CA LEU A 17 -3.51 -1.75 4.50
C LEU A 17 -3.48 -0.94 5.78
N LYS A 18 -3.61 -1.61 6.92
CA LYS A 18 -3.54 -0.93 8.19
C LYS A 18 -2.16 -0.30 8.39
N GLY A 19 -1.11 -1.05 8.10
CA GLY A 19 0.24 -0.53 8.20
C GLY A 19 0.47 0.62 7.23
N ILE A 20 -0.05 0.49 6.02
CA ILE A 20 0.08 1.55 5.03
C ILE A 20 -0.65 2.80 5.49
N GLU A 21 -1.85 2.63 6.03
CA GLU A 21 -2.61 3.76 6.53
C GLU A 21 -1.84 4.52 7.61
N LEU A 22 -1.30 3.79 8.58
CA LEU A 22 -0.52 4.41 9.64
C LEU A 22 0.72 5.10 9.09
N GLY A 23 1.41 4.43 8.16
CA GLY A 23 2.62 5.00 7.58
C GLY A 23 2.33 6.27 6.81
N LEU A 24 1.26 6.26 6.02
CA LEU A 24 0.89 7.44 5.25
C LEU A 24 0.52 8.60 6.18
N GLU A 25 -0.23 8.30 7.23
CA GLU A 25 -0.65 9.33 8.15
C GLU A 25 0.53 9.92 8.90
N VAL A 26 1.43 9.07 9.36
CA VAL A 26 2.58 9.55 10.13
C VAL A 26 3.53 10.35 9.27
N LYS A 27 3.76 9.91 8.04
CA LYS A 27 4.74 10.57 7.17
C LYS A 27 4.18 11.75 6.43
N PHE A 28 2.97 11.63 5.90
CA PHE A 28 2.43 12.64 4.99
C PHE A 28 1.13 13.27 5.48
N GLY A 29 0.56 12.77 6.57
CA GLY A 29 -0.68 13.31 7.08
C GLY A 29 -1.83 13.11 6.12
N ALA A 30 -2.69 14.10 6.00
CA ALA A 30 -3.89 13.99 5.18
C ALA A 30 -3.55 13.77 3.70
N GLU A 31 -2.44 14.33 3.25
CA GLU A 31 -2.05 14.13 1.84
C GLU A 31 -1.80 12.67 1.54
N GLY A 32 -1.14 11.97 2.46
CA GLY A 32 -0.91 10.55 2.27
C GLY A 32 -2.18 9.75 2.33
N LEU A 33 -3.08 10.11 3.23
CA LEU A 33 -4.33 9.37 3.37
C LEU A 33 -5.21 9.45 2.12
N LYS A 34 -5.02 10.47 1.29
CA LYS A 34 -5.77 10.57 0.05
C LYS A 34 -5.47 9.42 -0.90
N LEU A 35 -4.33 8.78 -0.75
CA LEU A 35 -3.96 7.65 -1.59
C LEU A 35 -4.64 6.35 -1.17
N LEU A 36 -5.16 6.31 0.04
CA LEU A 36 -5.67 5.07 0.60
C LEU A 36 -6.77 4.42 -0.23
N PRO A 37 -7.77 5.18 -0.76
CA PRO A 37 -8.78 4.53 -1.58
C PRO A 37 -8.20 3.84 -2.81
N GLU A 38 -7.17 4.44 -3.43
CA GLU A 38 -6.53 3.83 -4.58
C GLU A 38 -5.81 2.55 -4.17
N ILE A 39 -5.14 2.59 -3.04
CA ILE A 39 -4.40 1.42 -2.56
C ILE A 39 -5.36 0.29 -2.22
N ARG A 40 -6.49 0.63 -1.62
CA ARG A 40 -7.49 -0.38 -1.27
C ARG A 40 -8.05 -1.07 -2.50
N ALA A 41 -8.08 -0.37 -3.62
CA ALA A 41 -8.59 -0.95 -4.85
C ALA A 41 -7.59 -1.91 -5.50
N LEU A 42 -6.34 -1.90 -5.06
CA LEU A 42 -5.36 -2.81 -5.62
C LEU A 42 -5.69 -4.24 -5.20
N GLY A 43 -5.68 -5.14 -6.16
CA GLY A 43 -6.00 -6.53 -5.87
C GLY A 43 -4.79 -7.42 -5.70
N ASP A 44 -3.59 -6.89 -5.95
CA ASP A 44 -2.37 -7.66 -5.93
C ASP A 44 -1.63 -7.40 -4.62
N LEU A 45 -1.54 -8.44 -3.79
CA LEU A 45 -0.86 -8.31 -2.51
C LEU A 45 0.60 -7.90 -2.67
N LYS A 46 1.23 -8.36 -3.74
CA LYS A 46 2.62 -8.03 -3.94
C LYS A 46 2.80 -6.53 -4.16
N VAL A 47 1.90 -5.92 -4.92
CA VAL A 47 1.96 -4.48 -5.14
C VAL A 47 1.70 -3.74 -3.83
N ILE A 48 0.77 -4.23 -3.03
CA ILE A 48 0.47 -3.61 -1.74
C ILE A 48 1.69 -3.69 -0.83
N GLU A 49 2.40 -4.81 -0.84
CA GLU A 49 3.63 -4.93 -0.06
C GLU A 49 4.67 -3.93 -0.54
N GLU A 50 4.77 -3.75 -1.86
CA GLU A 50 5.71 -2.78 -2.41
C GLU A 50 5.36 -1.37 -1.97
N VAL A 51 4.07 -1.06 -1.89
CA VAL A 51 3.64 0.24 -1.39
C VAL A 51 4.13 0.45 0.04
N LEU A 52 3.95 -0.56 0.87
CA LEU A 52 4.39 -0.46 2.26
C LEU A 52 5.89 -0.20 2.35
N GLN A 53 6.68 -0.92 1.54
CA GLN A 53 8.12 -0.71 1.53
C GLN A 53 8.47 0.68 1.02
N ALA A 54 7.75 1.15 0.00
CA ALA A 54 8.03 2.46 -0.57
C ALA A 54 7.79 3.58 0.43
N ILE A 55 6.78 3.42 1.29
CA ILE A 55 6.48 4.45 2.28
C ILE A 55 7.68 4.70 3.19
N LYS A 56 8.47 3.66 3.46
CA LYS A 56 9.60 3.80 4.35
C LYS A 56 10.66 4.76 3.81
N THR A 57 10.80 4.82 2.49
CA THR A 57 11.85 5.63 1.89
C THR A 57 11.33 6.82 1.10
N ALA A 58 10.02 6.86 0.83
CA ALA A 58 9.46 7.95 0.05
C ALA A 58 9.50 9.26 0.84
N THR A 59 9.72 10.34 0.13
CA THR A 59 9.69 11.66 0.75
C THR A 59 8.42 12.42 0.39
N THR A 60 7.69 11.97 -0.63
CA THR A 60 6.44 12.59 -1.02
C THR A 60 5.40 11.53 -1.32
N PRO A 61 4.11 11.86 -1.19
CA PRO A 61 3.06 10.89 -1.53
C PRO A 61 3.11 10.47 -3.00
N GLU A 62 3.54 11.36 -3.89
CA GLU A 62 3.64 11.04 -5.30
C GLU A 62 4.60 9.88 -5.55
N GLN A 63 5.69 9.83 -4.79
CA GLN A 63 6.63 8.72 -4.94
C GLN A 63 5.99 7.39 -4.62
N VAL A 64 5.14 7.38 -3.60
CA VAL A 64 4.42 6.16 -3.26
C VAL A 64 3.44 5.79 -4.36
N ARG A 65 2.74 6.78 -4.89
CA ARG A 65 1.73 6.54 -5.90
C ARG A 65 2.31 5.93 -7.17
N GLN A 66 3.55 6.25 -7.48
CA GLN A 66 4.17 5.72 -8.69
C GLN A 66 4.28 4.21 -8.68
N ILE A 67 4.18 3.58 -7.52
CA ILE A 67 4.26 2.14 -7.44
C ILE A 67 3.16 1.47 -8.27
N TRP A 68 1.94 1.99 -8.19
CA TRP A 68 0.84 1.39 -8.93
C TRP A 68 0.37 2.24 -10.11
N CYS A 69 0.62 3.54 -10.06
CA CYS A 69 0.26 4.39 -11.15
C CYS A 69 1.27 4.32 -12.23
N GLY A 70 2.41 3.93 -11.99
CA GLY A 70 3.40 3.66 -12.89
C GLY A 70 3.69 4.71 -13.84
N SER A 71 4.46 5.20 -14.23
CA SER A 71 4.64 6.02 -15.16
C SER A 71 5.13 5.54 -16.34
N PRO A 72 4.76 5.68 -17.17
CA PRO A 72 5.24 5.19 -18.33
C PRO A 72 6.20 5.88 -19.07
N LYS A 73 6.27 5.94 -18.96
CA LYS A 73 6.84 6.44 -19.51
C LYS A 73 6.93 6.39 -20.03
#